data_a07b3bad2e2bd9429978003d33be1ffb
#
_entry.id   a07b3bad2e2bd9429978003d33be1ffb
#
_cell.length_a   1.000
_cell.length_b   1.000
_cell.length_c   1.000
_cell.angle_alpha   90.00
_cell.angle_beta   90.00
_cell.angle_gamma   90.00
#
_symmetry.space_group_name_H-M   'P 1'
#
loop_
_entity.id
_entity.type
_entity.pdbx_description
1 polymer ?
#
loop_
_entity_poly.entity_id
_entity_poly.type
_entity_poly.pdbx_seq_one_letter_code
_entity_poly.pdbx_strand_id
1 'polypeptide(L)'
;ETLGSLGLIDELAGSFTVALAAGFTVLVMTNYGLPVSTTQAIVGAIIGWNLFAGRDTDGTVLTKIVTTWISGPVLGAGFSALLFLLMRYVLRKMKIHMILLDSYIRWGLIAVGAFGAYSLGANNVANVIGVFVGHAPNIVLDFGIFELRGAQILFLSGGMSIALGILTYSKKIIKTIGKGIMDLSAEAAIVVVLAQALVLFIFSSTSLSNGLAYIGLPRIPLVPVSSSQVVVGAIIGIGLVKGIQEVRFKMLAEILVGWILTPIFAGLLSFFGLFFVQNVFNQQVYKPVTQHTEKVLNTENYTIINAIEPEHINLVWWLAGAGLLLLSALAIWLIIRQNRLKLLAQNELLEHQKEHYITQKALM
;
A
#
# COMPACT_ATOMS: atom_id res chain seq x y z
N GLU A 1 -2.71 -2.89 -16.03
CA GLU A 1 -4.06 -3.28 -16.52
C GLU A 1 -5.10 -3.23 -15.38
N THR A 2 -4.90 -3.92 -14.25
CA THR A 2 -5.92 -4.05 -13.18
C THR A 2 -6.33 -2.72 -12.53
N LEU A 3 -5.40 -1.81 -12.27
CA LEU A 3 -5.73 -0.48 -11.73
C LEU A 3 -6.42 0.40 -12.76
N GLY A 4 -6.06 0.29 -14.03
CA GLY A 4 -6.72 0.99 -15.12
C GLY A 4 -8.15 0.49 -15.38
N SER A 5 -8.44 -0.78 -15.13
CA SER A 5 -9.82 -1.30 -15.22
C SER A 5 -10.69 -0.97 -14.00
N LEU A 6 -10.10 -0.59 -12.86
CA LEU A 6 -10.86 -0.10 -11.71
C LEU A 6 -11.43 1.32 -11.96
N GLY A 7 -10.69 2.16 -12.71
CA GLY A 7 -11.10 3.50 -13.12
C GLY A 7 -10.09 4.05 -14.12
N LEU A 8 -10.54 4.22 -15.38
CA LEU A 8 -9.71 4.79 -16.43
C LEU A 8 -9.69 6.30 -16.27
N ILE A 9 -8.62 6.82 -15.69
CA ILE A 9 -8.41 8.27 -15.54
C ILE A 9 -7.93 8.80 -16.88
N ASP A 10 -8.71 9.65 -17.51
CA ASP A 10 -8.57 10.08 -18.90
C ASP A 10 -7.95 11.48 -19.05
N GLU A 11 -7.65 12.15 -17.92
CA GLU A 11 -6.99 13.45 -17.89
C GLU A 11 -5.75 13.44 -16.99
N LEU A 12 -4.68 14.11 -17.44
CA LEU A 12 -3.40 14.13 -16.73
C LEU A 12 -3.51 14.80 -15.36
N ALA A 13 -4.29 15.88 -15.24
CA ALA A 13 -4.52 16.56 -13.97
C ALA A 13 -5.29 15.67 -12.98
N GLY A 14 -6.21 14.83 -13.50
CA GLY A 14 -6.87 13.79 -12.71
C GLY A 14 -5.88 12.75 -12.18
N SER A 15 -5.05 12.20 -13.06
CA SER A 15 -4.00 11.22 -12.70
C SER A 15 -3.04 11.77 -11.65
N PHE A 16 -2.59 13.03 -11.83
CA PHE A 16 -1.71 13.69 -10.88
C PHE A 16 -2.37 13.86 -9.50
N THR A 17 -3.62 14.31 -9.47
CA THR A 17 -4.36 14.53 -8.21
C THR A 17 -4.58 13.22 -7.47
N VAL A 18 -4.95 12.16 -8.16
CA VAL A 18 -5.13 10.80 -7.59
C VAL A 18 -3.82 10.27 -7.01
N ALA A 19 -2.73 10.36 -7.77
CA ALA A 19 -1.40 9.93 -7.30
C ALA A 19 -0.93 10.74 -6.09
N LEU A 20 -1.12 12.07 -6.12
CA LEU A 20 -0.78 12.96 -5.03
C LEU A 20 -1.58 12.65 -3.75
N ALA A 21 -2.88 12.43 -3.86
CA ALA A 21 -3.76 12.08 -2.75
C ALA A 21 -3.33 10.74 -2.10
N ALA A 22 -3.05 9.72 -2.92
CA ALA A 22 -2.55 8.44 -2.44
C ALA A 22 -1.17 8.59 -1.78
N GLY A 23 -0.23 9.29 -2.43
CA GLY A 23 1.13 9.52 -1.92
C GLY A 23 1.14 10.32 -0.62
N PHE A 24 0.34 11.38 -0.52
CA PHE A 24 0.21 12.18 0.69
C PHE A 24 -0.37 11.36 1.86
N THR A 25 -1.41 10.55 1.60
CA THR A 25 -1.99 9.65 2.61
C THR A 25 -0.93 8.70 3.16
N VAL A 26 -0.16 8.03 2.27
CA VAL A 26 0.90 7.11 2.68
C VAL A 26 2.01 7.84 3.44
N LEU A 27 2.40 9.05 3.02
CA LEU A 27 3.41 9.87 3.70
C LEU A 27 2.98 10.19 5.13
N VAL A 28 1.74 10.64 5.32
CA VAL A 28 1.19 10.95 6.65
C VAL A 28 1.22 9.71 7.54
N MET A 29 0.71 8.57 7.07
CA MET A 29 0.69 7.31 7.82
C MET A 29 2.11 6.81 8.15
N THR A 30 3.05 6.93 7.20
CA THR A 30 4.47 6.59 7.40
C THR A 30 5.12 7.46 8.48
N ASN A 31 4.79 8.75 8.55
CA ASN A 31 5.27 9.64 9.59
C ASN A 31 4.79 9.24 10.99
N TYR A 32 3.63 8.58 11.08
CA TYR A 32 3.16 7.94 12.31
C TYR A 32 3.79 6.57 12.58
N GLY A 33 4.62 6.06 11.67
CA GLY A 33 5.27 4.76 11.80
C GLY A 33 4.33 3.58 11.51
N LEU A 34 3.19 3.81 10.86
CA LEU A 34 2.24 2.78 10.50
C LEU A 34 2.58 2.18 9.12
N PRO A 35 2.83 0.87 9.02
CA PRO A 35 3.04 0.20 7.75
C PRO A 35 1.70 0.01 7.03
N VAL A 36 1.29 1.04 6.29
CA VAL A 36 0.06 1.02 5.48
C VAL A 36 0.30 0.52 4.06
N SER A 37 -0.76 0.28 3.33
CA SER A 37 -0.73 -0.27 1.97
C SER A 37 -0.80 0.84 0.92
N THR A 38 0.21 0.93 0.07
CA THR A 38 0.18 1.80 -1.12
C THR A 38 -0.90 1.36 -2.10
N THR A 39 -1.16 0.05 -2.23
CA THR A 39 -2.25 -0.48 -3.05
C THR A 39 -3.61 -0.01 -2.55
N GLN A 40 -3.84 -0.02 -1.24
CA GLN A 40 -5.09 0.49 -0.65
C GLN A 40 -5.25 1.99 -0.87
N ALA A 41 -4.16 2.75 -0.74
CA ALA A 41 -4.18 4.19 -0.96
C ALA A 41 -4.56 4.55 -2.40
N ILE A 42 -3.91 3.93 -3.39
CA ILE A 42 -4.19 4.23 -4.79
C ILE A 42 -5.59 3.76 -5.22
N VAL A 43 -6.04 2.59 -4.75
CA VAL A 43 -7.40 2.09 -4.98
C VAL A 43 -8.44 3.05 -4.39
N GLY A 44 -8.25 3.49 -3.14
CA GLY A 44 -9.12 4.48 -2.52
C GLY A 44 -9.16 5.80 -3.30
N ALA A 45 -8.00 6.30 -3.74
CA ALA A 45 -7.90 7.52 -4.51
C ALA A 45 -8.58 7.42 -5.89
N ILE A 46 -8.49 6.26 -6.59
CA ILE A 46 -9.21 5.99 -7.84
C ILE A 46 -10.71 5.96 -7.61
N ILE A 47 -11.19 5.32 -6.53
CA ILE A 47 -12.61 5.33 -6.17
C ILE A 47 -13.08 6.77 -5.91
N GLY A 48 -12.28 7.59 -5.24
CA GLY A 48 -12.57 9.01 -5.05
C GLY A 48 -12.69 9.78 -6.36
N TRP A 49 -11.84 9.46 -7.35
CA TRP A 49 -11.93 10.02 -8.69
C TRP A 49 -13.19 9.53 -9.43
N ASN A 50 -13.53 8.24 -9.38
CA ASN A 50 -14.75 7.69 -9.98
C ASN A 50 -15.99 8.40 -9.44
N LEU A 51 -16.07 8.55 -8.11
CA LEU A 51 -17.19 9.28 -7.46
C LEU A 51 -17.25 10.74 -7.92
N PHE A 52 -16.11 11.42 -8.05
CA PHE A 52 -16.06 12.80 -8.51
C PHE A 52 -16.47 12.94 -9.97
N ALA A 53 -16.03 12.02 -10.83
CA ALA A 53 -16.33 12.01 -12.27
C ALA A 53 -17.72 11.46 -12.60
N GLY A 54 -18.50 11.00 -11.59
CA GLY A 54 -19.80 10.36 -11.80
C GLY A 54 -19.71 9.04 -12.54
N ARG A 55 -18.62 8.30 -12.38
CA ARG A 55 -18.38 7.01 -13.04
C ARG A 55 -18.50 5.85 -12.06
N ASP A 56 -18.98 4.72 -12.56
CA ASP A 56 -19.07 3.50 -11.78
C ASP A 56 -17.69 2.87 -11.58
N THR A 57 -17.46 2.34 -10.38
CA THR A 57 -16.29 1.53 -10.09
C THR A 57 -16.57 0.07 -10.44
N ASP A 58 -15.70 -0.57 -11.22
CA ASP A 58 -15.87 -1.98 -11.55
C ASP A 58 -15.80 -2.85 -10.28
N GLY A 59 -16.98 -3.32 -9.85
CA GLY A 59 -17.15 -4.14 -8.65
C GLY A 59 -16.44 -5.48 -8.74
N THR A 60 -16.27 -6.04 -9.94
CA THR A 60 -15.59 -7.33 -10.12
C THR A 60 -14.09 -7.20 -9.92
N VAL A 61 -13.51 -6.12 -10.44
CA VAL A 61 -12.09 -5.78 -10.24
C VAL A 61 -11.83 -5.42 -8.79
N LEU A 62 -12.69 -4.58 -8.19
CA LEU A 62 -12.59 -4.20 -6.79
C LEU A 62 -12.64 -5.42 -5.86
N THR A 63 -13.57 -6.35 -6.11
CA THR A 63 -13.69 -7.58 -5.33
C THR A 63 -12.43 -8.44 -5.42
N LYS A 64 -11.83 -8.58 -6.61
CA LYS A 64 -10.55 -9.29 -6.79
C LYS A 64 -9.44 -8.64 -5.96
N ILE A 65 -9.33 -7.31 -5.97
CA ILE A 65 -8.32 -6.58 -5.21
C ILE A 65 -8.56 -6.75 -3.71
N VAL A 66 -9.78 -6.54 -3.22
CA VAL A 66 -10.14 -6.66 -1.79
C VAL A 66 -9.93 -8.10 -1.29
N THR A 67 -10.19 -9.12 -2.12
CA THR A 67 -9.88 -10.51 -1.77
C THR A 67 -8.39 -10.71 -1.49
N THR A 68 -7.50 -10.01 -2.21
CA THR A 68 -6.06 -10.10 -1.93
C THR A 68 -5.64 -9.44 -0.61
N TRP A 69 -6.44 -8.51 -0.07
CA TRP A 69 -6.17 -7.90 1.23
C TRP A 69 -6.40 -8.89 2.38
N ILE A 70 -7.17 -9.95 2.14
CA ILE A 70 -7.39 -11.05 3.10
C ILE A 70 -6.47 -12.22 2.78
N SER A 71 -6.44 -12.67 1.51
CA SER A 71 -5.64 -13.82 1.12
C SER A 71 -4.13 -13.57 1.20
N GLY A 72 -3.68 -12.33 0.95
CA GLY A 72 -2.26 -11.96 1.05
C GLY A 72 -1.64 -12.24 2.42
N PRO A 73 -2.16 -11.69 3.53
CA PRO A 73 -1.64 -11.99 4.86
C PRO A 73 -1.80 -13.47 5.25
N VAL A 74 -2.87 -14.14 4.83
CA VAL A 74 -3.06 -15.58 5.10
C VAL A 74 -1.97 -16.40 4.39
N LEU A 75 -1.70 -16.14 3.12
CA LEU A 75 -0.62 -16.79 2.38
C LEU A 75 0.76 -16.44 2.97
N GLY A 76 0.97 -15.16 3.34
CA GLY A 76 2.18 -14.73 4.03
C GLY A 76 2.42 -15.53 5.32
N ALA A 77 1.39 -15.71 6.14
CA ALA A 77 1.45 -16.50 7.35
C ALA A 77 1.73 -17.99 7.07
N GLY A 78 1.03 -18.58 6.09
CA GLY A 78 1.23 -19.98 5.71
C GLY A 78 2.63 -20.25 5.20
N PHE A 79 3.12 -19.46 4.23
CA PHE A 79 4.48 -19.60 3.71
C PHE A 79 5.55 -19.38 4.78
N SER A 80 5.40 -18.36 5.62
CA SER A 80 6.39 -18.09 6.66
C SER A 80 6.43 -19.18 7.72
N ALA A 81 5.28 -19.70 8.14
CA ALA A 81 5.22 -20.81 9.08
C ALA A 81 5.92 -22.07 8.52
N LEU A 82 5.61 -22.44 7.26
CA LEU A 82 6.22 -23.58 6.58
C LEU A 82 7.73 -23.40 6.42
N LEU A 83 8.16 -22.24 5.88
CA LEU A 83 9.58 -21.95 5.66
C LEU A 83 10.36 -21.89 6.97
N PHE A 84 9.75 -21.36 8.04
CA PHE A 84 10.41 -21.31 9.34
C PHE A 84 10.58 -22.70 9.97
N LEU A 85 9.58 -23.58 9.85
CA LEU A 85 9.68 -24.96 10.27
C LEU A 85 10.77 -25.71 9.49
N LEU A 86 10.79 -25.54 8.17
CA LEU A 86 11.79 -26.12 7.28
C LEU A 86 13.21 -25.64 7.66
N MET A 87 13.39 -24.34 7.85
CA MET A 87 14.68 -23.77 8.24
C MET A 87 15.13 -24.29 9.59
N ARG A 88 14.26 -24.34 10.59
CA ARG A 88 14.58 -24.94 11.90
C ARG A 88 15.01 -26.41 11.78
N TYR A 89 14.30 -27.18 10.93
CA TYR A 89 14.66 -28.59 10.69
C TYR A 89 16.06 -28.73 10.07
N VAL A 90 16.33 -27.93 9.02
CA VAL A 90 17.63 -27.92 8.32
C VAL A 90 18.77 -27.54 9.28
N LEU A 91 18.62 -26.42 10.00
CA LEU A 91 19.64 -25.91 10.92
C LEU A 91 19.94 -26.93 12.06
N ARG A 92 18.91 -27.62 12.58
CA ARG A 92 19.10 -28.66 13.59
C ARG A 92 19.86 -29.88 13.06
N LYS A 93 19.63 -30.26 11.80
CA LYS A 93 20.22 -31.45 11.18
C LYS A 93 21.67 -31.20 10.74
N MET A 94 21.98 -29.99 10.25
CA MET A 94 23.28 -29.69 9.63
C MET A 94 24.43 -29.47 10.60
N LYS A 95 24.21 -29.32 11.92
CA LYS A 95 25.25 -29.12 12.96
C LYS A 95 26.34 -28.10 12.53
N ILE A 96 25.93 -26.97 11.90
CA ILE A 96 26.84 -25.96 11.34
C ILE A 96 27.56 -25.25 12.47
N HIS A 97 28.87 -25.02 12.31
CA HIS A 97 29.66 -24.21 13.24
C HIS A 97 29.13 -22.75 13.26
N MET A 98 29.06 -22.16 14.43
CA MET A 98 28.39 -20.84 14.65
C MET A 98 28.92 -19.71 13.76
N ILE A 99 30.24 -19.70 13.49
CA ILE A 99 30.87 -18.68 12.59
C ILE A 99 30.42 -18.86 11.14
N LEU A 100 30.32 -20.12 10.68
CA LEU A 100 29.82 -20.41 9.32
C LEU A 100 28.34 -20.10 9.20
N LEU A 101 27.57 -20.35 10.23
CA LEU A 101 26.13 -20.01 10.27
C LEU A 101 25.90 -18.51 10.10
N ASP A 102 26.68 -17.67 10.80
CA ASP A 102 26.58 -16.19 10.64
C ASP A 102 26.88 -15.77 9.20
N SER A 103 27.88 -16.35 8.55
CA SER A 103 28.20 -16.11 7.15
C SER A 103 27.05 -16.54 6.22
N TYR A 104 26.47 -17.72 6.42
CA TYR A 104 25.33 -18.18 5.61
C TYR A 104 24.10 -17.32 5.79
N ILE A 105 23.82 -16.84 7.00
CA ILE A 105 22.73 -15.91 7.29
C ILE A 105 22.94 -14.59 6.57
N ARG A 106 24.15 -14.02 6.56
CA ARG A 106 24.46 -12.77 5.85
C ARG A 106 24.23 -12.91 4.34
N TRP A 107 24.76 -13.96 3.73
CA TRP A 107 24.56 -14.20 2.30
C TRP A 107 23.10 -14.51 1.97
N GLY A 108 22.42 -15.26 2.85
CA GLY A 108 21.00 -15.52 2.76
C GLY A 108 20.16 -14.24 2.78
N LEU A 109 20.46 -13.32 3.71
CA LEU A 109 19.80 -12.01 3.78
C LEU A 109 20.00 -11.17 2.51
N ILE A 110 21.21 -11.19 1.92
CA ILE A 110 21.49 -10.48 0.68
C ILE A 110 20.70 -11.10 -0.48
N ALA A 111 20.76 -12.41 -0.65
CA ALA A 111 20.07 -13.11 -1.74
C ALA A 111 18.55 -12.96 -1.65
N VAL A 112 17.99 -13.22 -0.46
CA VAL A 112 16.55 -13.10 -0.21
C VAL A 112 16.11 -11.64 -0.26
N GLY A 113 16.95 -10.71 0.21
CA GLY A 113 16.72 -9.27 0.11
C GLY A 113 16.66 -8.78 -1.35
N ALA A 114 17.57 -9.26 -2.20
CA ALA A 114 17.56 -8.95 -3.64
C ALA A 114 16.28 -9.48 -4.33
N PHE A 115 15.89 -10.73 -4.06
CA PHE A 115 14.65 -11.31 -4.57
C PHE A 115 13.42 -10.57 -4.03
N GLY A 116 13.44 -10.21 -2.73
CA GLY A 116 12.39 -9.42 -2.10
C GLY A 116 12.25 -8.03 -2.72
N ALA A 117 13.37 -7.35 -2.98
CA ALA A 117 13.38 -6.04 -3.65
C ALA A 117 12.83 -6.12 -5.06
N TYR A 118 13.18 -7.16 -5.84
CA TYR A 118 12.62 -7.40 -7.17
C TYR A 118 11.11 -7.61 -7.11
N SER A 119 10.64 -8.52 -6.26
CA SER A 119 9.21 -8.85 -6.14
C SER A 119 8.38 -7.65 -5.64
N LEU A 120 8.94 -6.90 -4.70
CA LEU A 120 8.33 -5.67 -4.17
C LEU A 120 8.25 -4.57 -5.23
N GLY A 121 9.33 -4.38 -6.00
CA GLY A 121 9.39 -3.42 -7.10
C GLY A 121 8.37 -3.75 -8.19
N ALA A 122 8.34 -5.00 -8.66
CA ALA A 122 7.39 -5.46 -9.66
C ALA A 122 5.92 -5.26 -9.24
N ASN A 123 5.61 -5.52 -7.97
CA ASN A 123 4.26 -5.32 -7.43
C ASN A 123 3.89 -3.84 -7.24
N ASN A 124 4.81 -3.01 -6.74
CA ASN A 124 4.49 -1.65 -6.31
C ASN A 124 4.68 -0.58 -7.37
N VAL A 125 5.51 -0.81 -8.40
CA VAL A 125 5.70 0.18 -9.46
C VAL A 125 4.39 0.53 -10.16
N ALA A 126 3.49 -0.44 -10.33
CA ALA A 126 2.17 -0.23 -10.89
C ALA A 126 1.29 0.69 -10.01
N ASN A 127 1.45 0.66 -8.68
CA ASN A 127 0.72 1.55 -7.77
C ASN A 127 1.18 3.01 -7.90
N VAL A 128 2.45 3.24 -8.24
CA VAL A 128 3.05 4.58 -8.35
C VAL A 128 2.70 5.21 -9.70
N ILE A 129 2.80 4.45 -10.79
CA ILE A 129 2.69 5.01 -12.14
C ILE A 129 1.46 4.53 -12.91
N GLY A 130 0.70 3.55 -12.37
CA GLY A 130 -0.41 2.93 -13.09
C GLY A 130 -1.45 3.92 -13.62
N VAL A 131 -1.74 4.96 -12.86
CA VAL A 131 -2.68 6.03 -13.26
C VAL A 131 -2.14 6.94 -14.38
N PHE A 132 -0.82 6.93 -14.65
CA PHE A 132 -0.19 7.73 -15.70
C PHE A 132 0.05 6.96 -16.99
N VAL A 133 -0.11 5.64 -17.00
CA VAL A 133 0.19 4.81 -18.19
C VAL A 133 -0.62 5.22 -19.40
N GLY A 134 -1.89 5.64 -19.22
CA GLY A 134 -2.74 6.17 -20.30
C GLY A 134 -2.23 7.50 -20.90
N HIS A 135 -1.35 8.21 -20.19
CA HIS A 135 -0.75 9.49 -20.60
C HIS A 135 0.74 9.35 -20.92
N ALA A 136 1.22 8.11 -21.15
CA ALA A 136 2.62 7.88 -21.48
C ALA A 136 2.99 8.63 -22.76
N PRO A 137 4.08 9.41 -22.77
CA PRO A 137 4.48 10.15 -23.96
C PRO A 137 4.91 9.19 -25.07
N ASN A 138 4.60 9.51 -26.33
CA ASN A 138 5.04 8.77 -27.51
C ASN A 138 6.50 9.09 -27.85
N ILE A 139 7.40 8.84 -26.90
CA ILE A 139 8.82 9.06 -27.04
C ILE A 139 9.52 7.70 -27.10
N VAL A 140 10.44 7.54 -28.01
CA VAL A 140 11.36 6.39 -28.09
C VAL A 140 12.76 6.92 -27.93
N LEU A 141 13.45 6.49 -26.87
CA LEU A 141 14.87 6.75 -26.66
C LEU A 141 15.64 5.52 -27.13
N ASP A 142 16.35 5.68 -28.22
CA ASP A 142 17.19 4.64 -28.79
C ASP A 142 18.64 4.81 -28.28
N PHE A 143 19.14 3.78 -27.58
CA PHE A 143 20.53 3.71 -27.07
C PHE A 143 21.39 2.77 -27.94
N GLY A 144 20.89 2.33 -29.09
CA GLY A 144 21.60 1.43 -30.02
C GLY A 144 21.62 -0.05 -29.58
N ILE A 145 21.65 -0.32 -28.27
CA ILE A 145 21.63 -1.67 -27.69
C ILE A 145 20.20 -2.04 -27.23
N PHE A 146 19.43 -1.06 -26.80
CA PHE A 146 18.03 -1.20 -26.37
C PHE A 146 17.27 0.11 -26.60
N GLU A 147 15.96 -0.02 -26.80
CA GLU A 147 15.05 1.11 -26.93
C GLU A 147 14.22 1.24 -25.64
N LEU A 148 14.05 2.48 -25.14
CA LEU A 148 13.10 2.81 -24.07
C LEU A 148 11.90 3.58 -24.65
N ARG A 149 10.73 3.01 -24.55
CA ARG A 149 9.47 3.64 -24.94
C ARG A 149 8.86 4.43 -23.77
N GLY A 150 8.01 5.40 -24.06
CA GLY A 150 7.46 6.30 -23.05
C GLY A 150 6.88 5.62 -21.79
N ALA A 151 6.15 4.50 -21.95
CA ALA A 151 5.68 3.72 -20.81
C ALA A 151 6.85 3.16 -19.96
N GLN A 152 7.94 2.67 -20.60
CA GLN A 152 9.11 2.15 -19.89
C GLN A 152 9.87 3.25 -19.16
N ILE A 153 9.90 4.47 -19.72
CA ILE A 153 10.47 5.66 -19.07
C ILE A 153 9.69 6.00 -17.80
N LEU A 154 8.34 5.91 -17.84
CA LEU A 154 7.50 6.08 -16.65
C LEU A 154 7.80 5.00 -15.61
N PHE A 155 7.93 3.73 -16.02
CA PHE A 155 8.27 2.64 -15.09
C PHE A 155 9.64 2.86 -14.46
N LEU A 156 10.62 3.31 -15.20
CA LEU A 156 11.95 3.63 -14.69
C LEU A 156 11.90 4.79 -13.68
N SER A 157 11.20 5.88 -14.02
CA SER A 157 11.04 7.04 -13.11
C SER A 157 10.30 6.66 -11.82
N GLY A 158 9.26 5.83 -11.91
CA GLY A 158 8.55 5.28 -10.74
C GLY A 158 9.46 4.41 -9.87
N GLY A 159 10.26 3.54 -10.46
CA GLY A 159 11.25 2.73 -9.76
C GLY A 159 12.30 3.57 -9.04
N MET A 160 12.84 4.61 -9.70
CA MET A 160 13.75 5.56 -9.07
C MET A 160 13.12 6.32 -7.91
N SER A 161 11.86 6.74 -8.05
CA SER A 161 11.11 7.41 -6.98
C SER A 161 10.90 6.49 -5.78
N ILE A 162 10.59 5.20 -5.99
CA ILE A 162 10.50 4.20 -4.93
C ILE A 162 11.85 4.06 -4.22
N ALA A 163 12.96 3.95 -4.96
CA ALA A 163 14.30 3.82 -4.39
C ALA A 163 14.66 5.03 -3.52
N LEU A 164 14.37 6.26 -3.99
CA LEU A 164 14.56 7.49 -3.21
C LEU A 164 13.71 7.49 -1.93
N GLY A 165 12.45 7.07 -2.01
CA GLY A 165 11.57 6.96 -0.85
C GLY A 165 12.09 5.96 0.20
N ILE A 166 12.62 4.83 -0.25
CA ILE A 166 13.24 3.82 0.64
C ILE A 166 14.46 4.41 1.34
N LEU A 167 15.34 5.08 0.63
CA LEU A 167 16.55 5.66 1.20
C LEU A 167 16.27 6.77 2.22
N THR A 168 15.19 7.54 2.02
CA THR A 168 14.89 8.73 2.83
C THR A 168 13.94 8.44 4.00
N TYR A 169 12.86 7.66 3.79
CA TYR A 169 11.74 7.56 4.73
C TYR A 169 11.49 6.16 5.33
N SER A 170 12.21 5.10 4.90
CA SER A 170 11.90 3.73 5.32
C SER A 170 12.20 3.41 6.79
N LYS A 171 13.09 4.16 7.44
CA LYS A 171 13.66 3.81 8.76
C LYS A 171 12.62 3.56 9.86
N LYS A 172 11.53 4.35 9.91
CA LYS A 172 10.45 4.17 10.90
C LYS A 172 9.69 2.88 10.65
N ILE A 173 9.32 2.62 9.40
CA ILE A 173 8.55 1.44 8.99
C ILE A 173 9.36 0.17 9.22
N ILE A 174 10.65 0.17 8.87
CA ILE A 174 11.55 -0.96 9.14
C ILE A 174 11.60 -1.28 10.64
N LYS A 175 11.65 -0.25 11.51
CA LYS A 175 11.60 -0.45 12.97
C LYS A 175 10.27 -1.05 13.42
N THR A 176 9.15 -0.54 12.92
CA THR A 176 7.82 -1.04 13.28
C THR A 176 7.64 -2.50 12.87
N ILE A 177 8.04 -2.86 11.66
CA ILE A 177 7.96 -4.24 11.16
C ILE A 177 8.93 -5.15 11.91
N GLY A 178 10.19 -4.73 12.05
CA GLY A 178 11.26 -5.59 12.59
C GLY A 178 11.24 -5.79 14.10
N LYS A 179 10.72 -4.81 14.87
CA LYS A 179 10.69 -4.84 16.33
C LYS A 179 9.35 -4.45 16.95
N GLY A 180 8.48 -3.79 16.20
CA GLY A 180 7.20 -3.29 16.72
C GLY A 180 6.15 -4.38 16.91
N ILE A 181 6.04 -5.30 15.95
CA ILE A 181 5.05 -6.38 15.97
C ILE A 181 5.55 -7.57 16.79
N MET A 182 6.80 -7.99 16.54
CA MET A 182 7.50 -9.08 17.24
C MET A 182 9.00 -8.85 17.09
N ASP A 183 9.80 -9.27 18.09
CA ASP A 183 11.26 -9.22 17.97
C ASP A 183 11.76 -10.35 17.06
N LEU A 184 12.18 -9.99 15.83
CA LEU A 184 12.62 -10.93 14.82
C LEU A 184 14.12 -11.23 14.97
N SER A 185 14.49 -12.52 15.06
CA SER A 185 15.87 -12.94 14.85
C SER A 185 16.27 -12.83 13.39
N ALA A 186 17.56 -12.85 13.07
CA ALA A 186 18.05 -12.75 11.69
C ALA A 186 17.51 -13.87 10.79
N GLU A 187 17.40 -15.09 11.31
CA GLU A 187 16.82 -16.24 10.63
C GLU A 187 15.33 -16.01 10.35
N ALA A 188 14.59 -15.50 11.35
CA ALA A 188 13.18 -15.19 11.18
C ALA A 188 12.99 -14.08 10.13
N ALA A 189 13.88 -13.09 10.09
CA ALA A 189 13.84 -12.02 9.09
C ALA A 189 14.02 -12.56 7.65
N ILE A 190 14.95 -13.49 7.42
CA ILE A 190 15.10 -14.18 6.13
C ILE A 190 13.77 -14.81 5.70
N VAL A 191 13.15 -15.54 6.62
CA VAL A 191 11.89 -16.25 6.34
C VAL A 191 10.76 -15.27 6.02
N VAL A 192 10.63 -14.19 6.80
CA VAL A 192 9.60 -13.15 6.55
C VAL A 192 9.76 -12.53 5.17
N VAL A 193 10.99 -12.11 4.83
CA VAL A 193 11.27 -11.49 3.52
C VAL A 193 11.05 -12.46 2.38
N LEU A 194 11.48 -13.73 2.54
CA LEU A 194 11.28 -14.77 1.53
C LEU A 194 9.79 -15.10 1.34
N ALA A 195 9.04 -15.25 2.41
CA ALA A 195 7.60 -15.50 2.35
C ALA A 195 6.86 -14.35 1.66
N GLN A 196 7.19 -13.10 2.01
CA GLN A 196 6.65 -11.92 1.35
C GLN A 196 7.01 -11.90 -0.14
N ALA A 197 8.27 -12.12 -0.48
CA ALA A 197 8.74 -12.13 -1.85
C ALA A 197 8.04 -13.19 -2.70
N LEU A 198 7.85 -14.39 -2.16
CA LEU A 198 7.12 -15.48 -2.84
C LEU A 198 5.67 -15.11 -3.10
N VAL A 199 4.94 -14.58 -2.12
CA VAL A 199 3.54 -14.15 -2.31
C VAL A 199 3.47 -13.07 -3.37
N LEU A 200 4.29 -12.02 -3.30
CA LEU A 200 4.28 -10.94 -4.29
C LEU A 200 4.65 -11.44 -5.69
N PHE A 201 5.63 -12.32 -5.78
CA PHE A 201 6.03 -12.94 -7.05
C PHE A 201 4.91 -13.76 -7.68
N ILE A 202 4.20 -14.56 -6.89
CA ILE A 202 3.06 -15.38 -7.35
C ILE A 202 2.00 -14.50 -8.02
N PHE A 203 1.64 -13.37 -7.41
CA PHE A 203 0.60 -12.48 -7.92
C PHE A 203 1.08 -11.48 -8.99
N SER A 204 2.39 -11.35 -9.23
CA SER A 204 2.95 -10.46 -10.25
C SER A 204 3.54 -11.18 -11.45
N SER A 205 3.73 -12.50 -11.39
CA SER A 205 4.39 -13.27 -12.46
C SER A 205 3.41 -13.78 -13.51
N THR A 206 3.40 -13.14 -14.67
CA THR A 206 2.68 -13.60 -15.88
C THR A 206 3.15 -14.99 -16.33
N SER A 207 4.46 -15.23 -16.28
CA SER A 207 5.05 -16.52 -16.67
C SER A 207 4.54 -17.66 -15.80
N LEU A 208 4.45 -17.45 -14.48
CA LEU A 208 3.91 -18.44 -13.55
C LEU A 208 2.41 -18.68 -13.81
N SER A 209 1.61 -17.62 -13.97
CA SER A 209 0.18 -17.72 -14.25
C SER A 209 -0.10 -18.48 -15.56
N ASN A 210 0.67 -18.19 -16.62
CA ASN A 210 0.57 -18.90 -17.91
C ASN A 210 1.05 -20.34 -17.80
N GLY A 211 2.12 -20.60 -17.07
CA GLY A 211 2.64 -21.97 -16.82
C GLY A 211 1.61 -22.84 -16.10
N LEU A 212 0.92 -22.31 -15.11
CA LEU A 212 -0.17 -23.02 -14.41
C LEU A 212 -1.32 -23.33 -15.37
N ALA A 213 -1.72 -22.37 -16.21
CA ALA A 213 -2.76 -22.59 -17.21
C ALA A 213 -2.37 -23.68 -18.23
N TYR A 214 -1.09 -23.74 -18.62
CA TYR A 214 -0.59 -24.75 -19.54
C TYR A 214 -0.72 -26.19 -18.99
N ILE A 215 -0.60 -26.37 -17.67
CA ILE A 215 -0.79 -27.68 -17.02
C ILE A 215 -2.23 -27.91 -16.54
N GLY A 216 -3.20 -27.10 -16.99
CA GLY A 216 -4.62 -27.26 -16.70
C GLY A 216 -5.08 -26.73 -15.35
N LEU A 217 -4.23 -26.00 -14.62
CA LEU A 217 -4.60 -25.32 -13.38
C LEU A 217 -5.20 -23.93 -13.64
N PRO A 218 -6.07 -23.42 -12.74
CA PRO A 218 -6.64 -22.09 -12.90
C PRO A 218 -5.55 -21.01 -12.88
N ARG A 219 -5.71 -19.99 -13.73
CA ARG A 219 -4.81 -18.83 -13.77
C ARG A 219 -4.85 -18.06 -12.46
N ILE A 220 -3.68 -17.69 -11.96
CA ILE A 220 -3.58 -16.77 -10.82
C ILE A 220 -3.96 -15.36 -11.31
N PRO A 221 -4.88 -14.66 -10.62
CA PRO A 221 -5.22 -13.30 -10.98
C PRO A 221 -4.02 -12.39 -10.74
N LEU A 222 -3.57 -11.68 -11.79
CA LEU A 222 -2.49 -10.70 -11.70
C LEU A 222 -3.05 -9.39 -11.17
N VAL A 223 -3.11 -9.26 -9.85
CA VAL A 223 -3.63 -8.07 -9.15
C VAL A 223 -2.57 -7.55 -8.19
N PRO A 224 -2.49 -6.23 -7.97
CA PRO A 224 -1.56 -5.66 -7.01
C PRO A 224 -1.93 -6.08 -5.60
N VAL A 225 -1.01 -6.77 -4.93
CA VAL A 225 -1.17 -7.25 -3.56
C VAL A 225 -0.58 -6.24 -2.58
N SER A 226 -1.16 -6.13 -1.40
CA SER A 226 -0.64 -5.30 -0.33
C SER A 226 0.60 -5.92 0.32
N SER A 227 1.77 -5.40 -0.01
CA SER A 227 3.05 -5.88 0.55
C SER A 227 3.14 -5.72 2.07
N SER A 228 2.57 -4.65 2.64
CA SER A 228 2.54 -4.45 4.09
C SER A 228 1.65 -5.47 4.81
N GLN A 229 0.55 -5.88 4.19
CA GLN A 229 -0.33 -6.92 4.74
C GLN A 229 0.34 -8.30 4.70
N VAL A 230 1.03 -8.63 3.60
CA VAL A 230 1.75 -9.90 3.46
C VAL A 230 2.87 -10.02 4.49
N VAL A 231 3.67 -8.97 4.70
CA VAL A 231 4.76 -9.01 5.68
C VAL A 231 4.25 -9.13 7.11
N VAL A 232 3.16 -8.44 7.46
CA VAL A 232 2.51 -8.59 8.77
C VAL A 232 1.99 -10.01 8.95
N GLY A 233 1.31 -10.55 7.94
CA GLY A 233 0.89 -11.95 7.92
C GLY A 233 2.06 -12.91 8.12
N ALA A 234 3.18 -12.69 7.43
CA ALA A 234 4.38 -13.52 7.58
C ALA A 234 4.96 -13.47 9.00
N ILE A 235 4.94 -12.29 9.66
CA ILE A 235 5.37 -12.18 11.07
C ILE A 235 4.43 -12.96 11.99
N ILE A 236 3.12 -12.85 11.77
CA ILE A 236 2.11 -13.60 12.53
C ILE A 236 2.33 -15.12 12.35
N GLY A 237 2.61 -15.58 11.13
CA GLY A 237 2.90 -16.99 10.86
C GLY A 237 4.09 -17.53 11.64
N ILE A 238 5.16 -16.75 11.77
CA ILE A 238 6.31 -17.09 12.64
C ILE A 238 5.88 -17.06 14.10
N GLY A 239 5.09 -16.08 14.53
CA GLY A 239 4.56 -15.98 15.89
C GLY A 239 3.73 -17.19 16.28
N LEU A 240 2.93 -17.76 15.36
CA LEU A 240 2.18 -19.00 15.59
C LEU A 240 3.10 -20.21 15.83
N VAL A 241 4.27 -20.27 15.15
CA VAL A 241 5.22 -21.37 15.31
C VAL A 241 6.12 -21.20 16.55
N LYS A 242 6.51 -19.97 16.88
CA LYS A 242 7.36 -19.68 18.06
C LYS A 242 6.56 -19.61 19.35
N GLY A 243 5.36 -19.08 19.28
CA GLY A 243 4.45 -18.78 20.38
C GLY A 243 3.76 -17.45 20.14
N ILE A 244 2.43 -17.47 20.04
CA ILE A 244 1.60 -16.30 19.76
C ILE A 244 1.77 -15.16 20.78
N GLN A 245 2.29 -15.46 21.96
CA GLN A 245 2.55 -14.53 23.06
C GLN A 245 3.66 -13.51 22.73
N GLU A 246 4.56 -13.83 21.77
CA GLU A 246 5.59 -12.90 21.29
C GLU A 246 5.00 -11.78 20.41
N VAL A 247 3.76 -11.94 19.91
CA VAL A 247 3.10 -10.97 19.04
C VAL A 247 2.44 -9.88 19.85
N ARG A 248 2.79 -8.62 19.54
CA ARG A 248 2.23 -7.44 20.21
C ARG A 248 0.90 -7.04 19.55
N PHE A 249 -0.21 -7.61 20.02
CA PHE A 249 -1.55 -7.40 19.48
C PHE A 249 -2.01 -5.94 19.44
N LYS A 250 -1.55 -5.11 20.38
CA LYS A 250 -1.86 -3.68 20.37
C LYS A 250 -1.33 -3.00 19.12
N MET A 251 -0.06 -3.30 18.75
CA MET A 251 0.54 -2.76 17.53
C MET A 251 -0.17 -3.28 16.29
N LEU A 252 -0.54 -4.56 16.28
CA LEU A 252 -1.31 -5.15 15.20
C LEU A 252 -2.66 -4.47 15.01
N ALA A 253 -3.39 -4.17 16.10
CA ALA A 253 -4.65 -3.44 16.04
C ALA A 253 -4.48 -2.01 15.46
N GLU A 254 -3.41 -1.30 15.85
CA GLU A 254 -3.09 0.01 15.30
C GLU A 254 -2.82 -0.05 13.77
N ILE A 255 -2.12 -1.09 13.32
CA ILE A 255 -1.86 -1.35 11.89
C ILE A 255 -3.16 -1.66 11.14
N LEU A 256 -4.04 -2.51 11.70
CA LEU A 256 -5.35 -2.84 11.10
C LEU A 256 -6.23 -1.60 10.93
N VAL A 257 -6.27 -0.73 11.94
CA VAL A 257 -6.98 0.56 11.83
C VAL A 257 -6.37 1.42 10.70
N GLY A 258 -5.05 1.46 10.60
CA GLY A 258 -4.35 2.15 9.51
C GLY A 258 -4.76 1.61 8.12
N TRP A 259 -4.92 0.30 7.96
CA TRP A 259 -5.34 -0.31 6.69
C TRP A 259 -6.77 0.05 6.31
N ILE A 260 -7.69 0.17 7.26
CA ILE A 260 -9.07 0.59 7.01
C ILE A 260 -9.13 2.09 6.66
N LEU A 261 -8.39 2.90 7.39
CA LEU A 261 -8.43 4.36 7.21
C LEU A 261 -7.72 4.80 5.92
N THR A 262 -6.69 4.10 5.48
CA THR A 262 -5.87 4.49 4.31
C THR A 262 -6.69 4.69 3.04
N PRO A 263 -7.50 3.73 2.55
CA PRO A 263 -8.29 3.92 1.32
C PRO A 263 -9.35 5.00 1.49
N ILE A 264 -9.94 5.15 2.66
CA ILE A 264 -10.95 6.18 2.96
C ILE A 264 -10.31 7.57 2.86
N PHE A 265 -9.17 7.79 3.55
CA PHE A 265 -8.47 9.06 3.49
C PHE A 265 -7.99 9.40 2.09
N ALA A 266 -7.42 8.43 1.38
CA ALA A 266 -6.95 8.64 0.02
C ALA A 266 -8.10 8.98 -0.94
N GLY A 267 -9.25 8.32 -0.79
CA GLY A 267 -10.46 8.59 -1.57
C GLY A 267 -11.01 9.99 -1.32
N LEU A 268 -11.12 10.39 -0.06
CA LEU A 268 -11.58 11.74 0.30
C LEU A 268 -10.60 12.81 -0.19
N LEU A 269 -9.29 12.64 0.02
CA LEU A 269 -8.29 13.58 -0.47
C LEU A 269 -8.30 13.69 -2.00
N SER A 270 -8.51 12.57 -2.71
CA SER A 270 -8.65 12.56 -4.15
C SER A 270 -9.87 13.36 -4.58
N PHE A 271 -11.05 13.06 -4.02
CA PHE A 271 -12.31 13.72 -4.35
C PHE A 271 -12.24 15.25 -4.18
N PHE A 272 -11.78 15.70 -3.00
CA PHE A 272 -11.68 17.15 -2.72
C PHE A 272 -10.51 17.81 -3.44
N GLY A 273 -9.41 17.09 -3.64
CA GLY A 273 -8.28 17.54 -4.43
C GLY A 273 -8.68 17.80 -5.89
N LEU A 274 -9.49 16.92 -6.48
CA LEU A 274 -10.03 17.08 -7.83
C LEU A 274 -10.95 18.30 -7.92
N PHE A 275 -11.83 18.47 -6.93
CA PHE A 275 -12.66 19.66 -6.85
C PHE A 275 -11.82 20.95 -6.81
N PHE A 276 -10.76 20.95 -6.00
CA PHE A 276 -9.87 22.10 -5.88
C PHE A 276 -9.12 22.36 -7.19
N VAL A 277 -8.54 21.33 -7.81
CA VAL A 277 -7.79 21.46 -9.07
C VAL A 277 -8.70 21.97 -10.20
N GLN A 278 -9.91 21.46 -10.27
CA GLN A 278 -10.87 21.88 -11.30
C GLN A 278 -11.33 23.33 -11.11
N ASN A 279 -11.68 23.73 -9.89
CA ASN A 279 -12.31 25.03 -9.65
C ASN A 279 -11.31 26.16 -9.39
N VAL A 280 -10.15 25.89 -8.81
CA VAL A 280 -9.13 26.91 -8.50
C VAL A 280 -8.14 27.08 -9.64
N PHE A 281 -7.67 25.95 -10.21
CA PHE A 281 -6.71 25.99 -11.32
C PHE A 281 -7.33 25.87 -12.69
N ASN A 282 -8.67 25.73 -12.77
CA ASN A 282 -9.43 25.58 -14.02
C ASN A 282 -8.85 24.48 -14.93
N GLN A 283 -8.38 23.38 -14.31
CA GLN A 283 -7.84 22.22 -15.01
C GLN A 283 -8.92 21.17 -15.23
N GLN A 284 -8.96 20.58 -16.40
CA GLN A 284 -9.84 19.45 -16.68
C GLN A 284 -9.27 18.18 -16.01
N VAL A 285 -10.05 17.58 -15.10
CA VAL A 285 -9.63 16.41 -14.32
C VAL A 285 -10.30 15.10 -14.76
N TYR A 286 -11.32 15.20 -15.62
CA TYR A 286 -11.96 14.09 -16.33
C TYR A 286 -12.60 14.60 -17.62
N LYS A 287 -12.78 13.71 -18.61
CA LYS A 287 -13.57 14.01 -19.82
C LYS A 287 -15.04 13.80 -19.50
N PRO A 288 -15.90 14.80 -19.75
CA PRO A 288 -17.33 14.58 -19.65
C PRO A 288 -17.71 13.42 -20.60
N VAL A 289 -18.54 12.52 -20.13
CA VAL A 289 -19.10 11.45 -20.96
C VAL A 289 -20.01 12.12 -21.96
N THR A 290 -19.47 12.52 -23.10
CA THR A 290 -20.28 12.91 -24.26
C THR A 290 -20.97 11.62 -24.68
N GLN A 291 -22.30 11.60 -24.53
CA GLN A 291 -23.15 10.54 -25.05
C GLN A 291 -22.96 10.50 -26.58
N HIS A 292 -22.00 9.72 -27.05
CA HIS A 292 -21.91 9.34 -28.46
C HIS A 292 -22.96 8.24 -28.75
N THR A 293 -24.20 8.47 -28.32
CA THR A 293 -25.34 7.62 -28.66
C THR A 293 -26.52 8.48 -29.13
N GLU A 294 -26.25 9.48 -29.99
CA GLU A 294 -27.33 10.18 -30.67
C GLU A 294 -26.96 10.54 -32.11
N LYS A 295 -26.80 9.51 -32.90
CA LYS A 295 -26.94 9.68 -34.36
C LYS A 295 -27.74 8.59 -35.04
N VAL A 296 -28.52 7.85 -34.30
CA VAL A 296 -29.53 6.93 -34.85
C VAL A 296 -30.70 6.85 -33.85
N LEU A 297 -31.52 7.86 -33.74
CA LEU A 297 -32.94 7.72 -33.42
C LEU A 297 -33.61 9.10 -33.48
N ASN A 298 -34.38 9.24 -34.50
CA ASN A 298 -35.39 10.28 -34.81
C ASN A 298 -35.95 11.16 -33.67
N THR A 299 -35.84 12.38 -33.87
CA THR A 299 -36.62 13.62 -33.76
C THR A 299 -37.97 13.63 -32.99
N GLU A 300 -38.34 12.70 -32.14
CA GLU A 300 -39.65 12.76 -31.45
C GLU A 300 -39.67 12.63 -29.93
N ASN A 301 -38.51 12.53 -29.23
CA ASN A 301 -38.52 12.41 -27.76
C ASN A 301 -37.68 13.47 -27.03
N TYR A 302 -37.68 14.70 -27.51
CA TYR A 302 -36.89 15.82 -26.91
C TYR A 302 -37.43 16.38 -25.59
N THR A 303 -38.48 15.82 -24.99
CA THR A 303 -39.20 16.49 -23.88
C THR A 303 -39.13 15.82 -22.50
N ILE A 304 -38.40 14.74 -22.34
CA ILE A 304 -38.41 13.99 -21.03
C ILE A 304 -37.07 13.97 -20.29
N ILE A 305 -35.94 14.39 -20.85
CA ILE A 305 -34.62 14.24 -20.21
C ILE A 305 -34.13 15.53 -19.49
N ASN A 306 -34.88 16.60 -19.50
CA ASN A 306 -34.48 17.85 -18.83
C ASN A 306 -35.01 18.03 -17.38
N ALA A 307 -35.40 16.98 -16.71
CA ALA A 307 -35.89 17.05 -15.33
C ALA A 307 -35.20 16.03 -14.40
N ILE A 308 -33.88 16.06 -14.34
CA ILE A 308 -33.17 15.59 -13.14
C ILE A 308 -32.61 16.84 -12.48
N GLU A 309 -33.45 17.42 -11.61
CA GLU A 309 -33.08 18.56 -10.78
C GLU A 309 -31.96 18.25 -9.79
N PRO A 310 -31.15 19.26 -9.44
CA PRO A 310 -29.92 19.11 -8.67
C PRO A 310 -30.15 18.92 -7.14
N GLU A 311 -31.32 18.52 -6.68
CA GLU A 311 -31.59 18.39 -5.24
C GLU A 311 -30.84 17.24 -4.55
N HIS A 312 -30.47 16.18 -5.28
CA HIS A 312 -29.71 15.08 -4.68
C HIS A 312 -28.21 15.39 -4.47
N ILE A 313 -27.69 16.41 -5.13
CA ILE A 313 -26.29 16.83 -5.01
C ILE A 313 -26.03 17.47 -3.64
N ASN A 314 -27.00 18.18 -3.07
CA ASN A 314 -26.85 18.88 -1.79
C ASN A 314 -26.62 17.94 -0.60
N LEU A 315 -27.31 16.80 -0.52
CA LEU A 315 -27.18 15.87 0.59
C LEU A 315 -25.80 15.17 0.59
N VAL A 316 -25.31 14.80 -0.60
CA VAL A 316 -23.98 14.18 -0.77
C VAL A 316 -22.89 15.17 -0.36
N TRP A 317 -23.01 16.44 -0.71
CA TRP A 317 -22.07 17.50 -0.34
C TRP A 317 -22.06 17.76 1.18
N TRP A 318 -23.23 17.76 1.82
CA TRP A 318 -23.33 17.89 3.29
C TRP A 318 -22.76 16.68 4.01
N LEU A 319 -23.03 15.47 3.54
CA LEU A 319 -22.48 14.23 4.10
C LEU A 319 -20.97 14.15 3.90
N ALA A 320 -20.46 14.55 2.73
CA ALA A 320 -19.04 14.62 2.44
C ALA A 320 -18.34 15.68 3.29
N GLY A 321 -18.93 16.87 3.44
CA GLY A 321 -18.40 17.92 4.32
C GLY A 321 -18.38 17.51 5.80
N ALA A 322 -19.45 16.88 6.30
CA ALA A 322 -19.53 16.37 7.66
C ALA A 322 -18.52 15.22 7.89
N GLY A 323 -18.35 14.33 6.90
CA GLY A 323 -17.33 13.28 6.93
C GLY A 323 -15.91 13.85 7.04
N LEU A 324 -15.61 14.92 6.30
CA LEU A 324 -14.30 15.59 6.33
C LEU A 324 -14.03 16.26 7.66
N LEU A 325 -15.04 16.90 8.24
CA LEU A 325 -14.94 17.51 9.57
C LEU A 325 -14.73 16.44 10.65
N LEU A 326 -15.43 15.31 10.58
CA LEU A 326 -15.24 14.20 11.51
C LEU A 326 -13.85 13.57 11.37
N LEU A 327 -13.35 13.40 10.14
CA LEU A 327 -12.03 12.83 9.90
C LEU A 327 -10.91 13.79 10.30
N SER A 328 -11.07 15.11 10.06
CA SER A 328 -10.11 16.10 10.53
C SER A 328 -10.11 16.18 12.05
N ALA A 329 -11.26 16.11 12.70
CA ALA A 329 -11.39 16.05 14.16
C ALA A 329 -10.74 14.78 14.73
N LEU A 330 -10.93 13.62 14.09
CA LEU A 330 -10.29 12.36 14.47
C LEU A 330 -8.76 12.44 14.31
N ALA A 331 -8.28 13.01 13.20
CA ALA A 331 -6.85 13.20 12.96
C ALA A 331 -6.23 14.15 14.01
N ILE A 332 -6.88 15.26 14.32
CA ILE A 332 -6.47 16.19 15.36
C ILE A 332 -6.48 15.49 16.74
N TRP A 333 -7.52 14.73 17.05
CA TRP A 333 -7.61 13.98 18.29
C TRP A 333 -6.49 12.93 18.41
N LEU A 334 -6.17 12.20 17.34
CA LEU A 334 -5.06 11.24 17.31
C LEU A 334 -3.70 11.95 17.53
N ILE A 335 -3.50 13.12 16.93
CA ILE A 335 -2.28 13.93 17.12
C ILE A 335 -2.15 14.39 18.59
N ILE A 336 -3.23 14.92 19.17
CA ILE A 336 -3.27 15.37 20.56
C ILE A 336 -3.01 14.19 21.50
N ARG A 337 -3.68 13.05 21.27
CA ARG A 337 -3.50 11.81 22.05
C ARG A 337 -2.06 11.33 22.00
N GLN A 338 -1.42 11.33 20.82
CA GLN A 338 -0.05 10.89 20.66
C GLN A 338 0.96 11.82 21.35
N ASN A 339 0.73 13.13 21.26
CA ASN A 339 1.56 14.12 21.98
C ASN A 339 1.41 13.99 23.50
N ARG A 340 0.21 13.71 23.98
CA ARG A 340 -0.06 13.47 25.41
C ARG A 340 0.64 12.20 25.92
N LEU A 341 0.63 11.12 25.13
CA LEU A 341 1.35 9.88 25.48
C LEU A 341 2.87 10.09 25.49
N LYS A 342 3.41 10.87 24.56
CA LYS A 342 4.84 11.23 24.55
C LYS A 342 5.24 12.05 25.79
N LEU A 343 4.38 12.98 26.18
CA LEU A 343 4.61 13.83 27.36
C LEU A 343 4.58 13.01 28.65
N LEU A 344 3.62 12.08 28.76
CA LEU A 344 3.54 11.15 29.91
C LEU A 344 4.77 10.24 29.99
N ALA A 345 5.22 9.67 28.88
CA ALA A 345 6.42 8.85 28.84
C ALA A 345 7.70 9.64 29.16
N GLN A 346 7.78 10.92 28.77
CA GLN A 346 8.89 11.80 29.15
C GLN A 346 8.88 12.14 30.64
N ASN A 347 7.71 12.37 31.22
CA ASN A 347 7.57 12.65 32.64
C ASN A 347 7.92 11.44 33.50
N GLU A 348 7.48 10.22 33.12
CA GLU A 348 7.88 8.98 33.81
C GLU A 348 9.41 8.75 33.73
N LEU A 349 10.03 9.05 32.59
CA LEU A 349 11.48 8.93 32.45
C LEU A 349 12.22 9.94 33.35
N LEU A 350 11.70 11.15 33.46
CA LEU A 350 12.25 12.19 34.32
C LEU A 350 12.08 11.86 35.81
N GLU A 351 10.96 11.27 36.23
CA GLU A 351 10.76 10.80 37.60
C GLU A 351 11.72 9.65 37.94
N HIS A 352 11.87 8.66 37.07
CA HIS A 352 12.86 7.59 37.26
C HIS A 352 14.30 8.11 37.35
N GLN A 353 14.66 9.10 36.54
CA GLN A 353 15.99 9.74 36.65
C GLN A 353 16.19 10.50 37.96
N LYS A 354 15.15 11.16 38.45
CA LYS A 354 15.18 11.85 39.75
C LYS A 354 15.34 10.86 40.91
N GLU A 355 14.57 9.78 40.90
CA GLU A 355 14.68 8.71 41.91
C GLU A 355 16.08 8.08 41.95
N HIS A 356 16.63 7.81 40.77
CA HIS A 356 17.97 7.26 40.64
C HIS A 356 19.04 8.21 41.16
N TYR A 357 18.90 9.50 40.87
CA TYR A 357 19.80 10.55 41.38
C TYR A 357 19.71 10.69 42.91
N ILE A 358 18.50 10.66 43.51
CA ILE A 358 18.28 10.75 44.96
C ILE A 358 18.88 9.51 45.63
N THR A 359 18.70 8.32 45.07
CA THR A 359 19.24 7.09 45.63
C THR A 359 20.76 7.05 45.57
N GLN A 360 21.39 7.54 44.51
CA GLN A 360 22.85 7.67 44.43
C GLN A 360 23.40 8.66 45.47
N LYS A 361 22.70 9.77 45.70
CA LYS A 361 23.12 10.78 46.66
C LYS A 361 22.94 10.35 48.12
N ALA A 362 22.04 9.42 48.41
CA ALA A 362 21.84 8.81 49.72
C ALA A 362 22.87 7.73 50.07
N LEU A 363 23.60 7.20 49.06
CA LEU A 363 24.64 6.21 49.22
C LEU A 363 26.08 6.78 49.29
N MET A 364 26.24 8.08 49.06
CA MET A 364 27.47 8.86 49.29
C MET A 364 27.43 9.57 50.63
#